data_5fc094aee14ce2d6f8b598cefced5be4
#
_entry.id   5fc094aee14ce2d6f8b598cefced5be4
#
_cell.length_a   1.000
_cell.length_b   1.000
_cell.length_c   1.000
_cell.angle_alpha   90.00
_cell.angle_beta   90.00
_cell.angle_gamma   90.00
#
_symmetry.space_group_name_H-M   'P 1'
#
loop_
_entity.id
_entity.type
_entity.pdbx_description
1 polymer ?
#
loop_
_entity_poly.entity_id
_entity_poly.type
_entity_poly.pdbx_seq_one_letter_code
_entity_poly.pdbx_strand_id
1 'polypeptide(L)'
;MRRIIALGGTAALLAAALMTGAGTAAAAYGDPWFDIEDRVIQPGTWPAEVSPTGVSYGEAFEGTLVYAFSKAPLTDATWAKGGFPAGLSLQHEGCQARTGVTGVYTCSVSDTDPYPTLAVAAEESTADDTTVHYGFVYVPRGGDVAKAVKEVQTVDLQLESGQHAARTVTVKTAEHVARNTVELSTPPVSAGSTVTHTAKVHAVDEGTLDINFEPGEGMRHWEEDELKVGVTSVRQSSGTTECDLTSGYLSAGGVSCEIDPGADGPVDVTVSYTVKADPTAAAWKIETSAVYGVFDAGDNPETRSAFSVLSSRPVPTHYAMVSRDASGRLYWHHGTGRTSQPFADWAENVGTGWQTYNAVTKLAPITTEAAGGGVVGRDSSGVLWSYRTTGMPYAPFTQRVRVGSGWGTYKQLAGVGDATGDGRPDLIGRDGTGVLWLYKGTTSTTAPFSARIRVGGGWQAYNQLTGAGDLTGDGRADLIARDTTGVLWLYPGTGRAEAPYGARVRVGAGWQGYPLMSSPGDLNDDGRADLIARDGTGNTYLYQGTGKATAPYLGRVKIALSEEPASPNALL
;
A
#
# COMPACT_ATOMS: atom_id res chain seq x y z
N MET A 1 -5.94 -10.97 -7.79
CA MET A 1 -6.92 -12.05 -8.09
C MET A 1 -7.15 -12.05 -9.59
N ARG A 2 -6.45 -12.90 -10.29
CA ARG A 2 -6.63 -13.05 -11.75
C ARG A 2 -8.01 -13.66 -12.02
N ARG A 3 -8.82 -13.00 -12.79
CA ARG A 3 -10.07 -13.57 -13.33
C ARG A 3 -9.70 -14.44 -14.52
N ILE A 4 -9.91 -15.73 -14.38
CA ILE A 4 -9.90 -16.67 -15.50
C ILE A 4 -11.14 -16.34 -16.36
N ILE A 5 -10.92 -15.87 -17.58
CA ILE A 5 -11.99 -15.82 -18.60
C ILE A 5 -12.05 -17.22 -19.21
N ALA A 6 -13.06 -17.96 -18.79
CA ALA A 6 -13.43 -19.20 -19.46
C ALA A 6 -13.99 -18.87 -20.85
N LEU A 7 -13.18 -18.99 -21.88
CA LEU A 7 -13.70 -19.08 -23.26
C LEU A 7 -14.40 -20.43 -23.42
N GLY A 8 -15.70 -20.34 -23.54
CA GLY A 8 -16.62 -21.47 -23.63
C GLY A 8 -16.32 -22.39 -24.80
N GLY A 9 -16.19 -23.65 -24.49
CA GLY A 9 -16.04 -24.71 -25.46
C GLY A 9 -17.23 -24.83 -26.43
N THR A 10 -16.92 -24.72 -27.72
CA THR A 10 -17.73 -25.26 -28.82
C THR A 10 -16.87 -25.76 -29.98
N ALA A 11 -15.56 -25.93 -29.82
CA ALA A 11 -14.69 -26.46 -30.88
C ALA A 11 -14.17 -27.90 -30.66
N ALA A 12 -14.47 -28.54 -29.54
CA ALA A 12 -13.93 -29.86 -29.19
C ALA A 12 -14.80 -31.05 -29.61
N LEU A 13 -15.85 -30.87 -30.44
CA LEU A 13 -16.77 -31.95 -30.80
C LEU A 13 -16.66 -32.44 -32.25
N LEU A 14 -15.64 -32.10 -33.01
CA LEU A 14 -15.50 -32.54 -34.42
C LEU A 14 -14.19 -33.26 -34.79
N ALA A 15 -13.32 -33.57 -33.86
CA ALA A 15 -12.06 -34.31 -34.12
C ALA A 15 -12.05 -35.76 -33.62
N ALA A 16 -13.18 -36.31 -33.15
CA ALA A 16 -13.26 -37.66 -32.57
C ALA A 16 -13.73 -38.75 -33.55
N ALA A 17 -13.58 -38.57 -34.86
CA ALA A 17 -14.06 -39.57 -35.79
C ALA A 17 -13.13 -39.76 -36.99
N LEU A 18 -11.87 -40.19 -36.75
CA LEU A 18 -11.05 -40.86 -37.79
C LEU A 18 -9.66 -41.26 -37.25
N MET A 19 -9.60 -42.15 -36.23
CA MET A 19 -8.40 -42.97 -35.98
C MET A 19 -8.85 -44.36 -35.50
N THR A 20 -9.07 -45.25 -36.42
CA THR A 20 -9.12 -46.69 -36.17
C THR A 20 -7.72 -47.23 -36.28
N GLY A 21 -7.09 -47.63 -35.17
CA GLY A 21 -5.96 -48.50 -35.22
C GLY A 21 -4.76 -48.09 -34.35
N ALA A 22 -4.87 -48.29 -33.07
CA ALA A 22 -3.90 -48.69 -32.04
C ALA A 22 -4.48 -48.21 -30.69
N GLY A 23 -4.57 -49.08 -29.71
CA GLY A 23 -5.28 -48.79 -28.47
C GLY A 23 -4.66 -47.60 -27.69
N THR A 24 -5.19 -46.44 -27.94
CA THR A 24 -5.10 -45.31 -27.02
C THR A 24 -6.10 -45.59 -25.92
N ALA A 25 -5.65 -45.81 -24.68
CA ALA A 25 -6.54 -45.66 -23.55
C ALA A 25 -7.12 -44.26 -23.66
N ALA A 26 -8.43 -44.14 -23.94
CA ALA A 26 -9.14 -42.89 -23.86
C ALA A 26 -8.91 -42.36 -22.42
N ALA A 27 -8.45 -41.14 -22.29
CA ALA A 27 -8.35 -40.48 -21.00
C ALA A 27 -9.73 -40.63 -20.33
N ALA A 28 -9.74 -41.26 -19.15
CA ALA A 28 -10.97 -41.40 -18.41
C ALA A 28 -11.45 -39.99 -18.02
N TYR A 29 -12.72 -39.76 -18.05
CA TYR A 29 -13.35 -38.53 -17.62
C TYR A 29 -13.01 -38.36 -16.13
N GLY A 30 -12.06 -37.45 -15.81
CA GLY A 30 -11.57 -37.29 -14.44
C GLY A 30 -10.06 -37.15 -14.29
N ASP A 31 -9.28 -37.35 -15.35
CA ASP A 31 -7.84 -37.13 -15.29
C ASP A 31 -7.51 -35.65 -15.13
N PRO A 32 -6.50 -35.31 -14.28
CA PRO A 32 -6.11 -33.92 -14.07
C PRO A 32 -5.53 -33.31 -15.35
N TRP A 33 -5.76 -32.03 -15.51
CA TRP A 33 -5.17 -31.20 -16.56
C TRP A 33 -4.10 -30.31 -15.94
N PHE A 34 -2.89 -30.34 -16.47
CA PHE A 34 -1.75 -29.54 -16.01
C PHE A 34 -1.33 -28.56 -17.10
N ASP A 35 -1.07 -27.32 -16.71
CA ASP A 35 -0.53 -26.27 -17.58
C ASP A 35 0.92 -25.97 -17.21
N ILE A 36 1.78 -25.72 -18.21
CA ILE A 36 3.12 -25.17 -18.06
C ILE A 36 3.32 -24.04 -19.07
N GLU A 37 4.25 -23.13 -18.77
CA GLU A 37 4.49 -21.92 -19.58
C GLU A 37 5.96 -21.82 -19.99
N ASP A 38 6.24 -21.10 -21.08
CA ASP A 38 7.59 -20.64 -21.39
C ASP A 38 8.06 -19.69 -20.30
N ARG A 39 9.35 -19.72 -20.00
CA ARG A 39 9.98 -18.93 -18.95
C ARG A 39 11.19 -18.18 -19.48
N VAL A 40 11.38 -16.95 -18.97
CA VAL A 40 12.59 -16.16 -19.19
C VAL A 40 13.30 -15.92 -17.87
N ILE A 41 14.61 -16.16 -17.82
CA ILE A 41 15.41 -16.06 -16.61
C ILE A 41 16.64 -15.19 -16.81
N GLN A 42 16.95 -14.35 -15.82
CA GLN A 42 18.20 -13.60 -15.77
C GLN A 42 19.30 -14.41 -15.07
N PRO A 43 20.54 -14.45 -15.60
CA PRO A 43 21.67 -15.11 -14.94
C PRO A 43 21.92 -14.58 -13.53
N GLY A 44 22.18 -15.49 -12.58
CA GLY A 44 22.51 -15.14 -11.20
C GLY A 44 21.33 -14.64 -10.33
N THR A 45 20.11 -14.67 -10.86
CA THR A 45 18.88 -14.29 -10.11
C THR A 45 18.16 -15.51 -9.53
N TRP A 46 16.92 -15.30 -9.05
CA TRP A 46 16.07 -16.39 -8.56
C TRP A 46 15.76 -17.39 -9.69
N PRO A 47 15.77 -18.70 -9.39
CA PRO A 47 15.41 -19.72 -10.38
C PRO A 47 13.99 -19.53 -10.92
N ALA A 48 13.81 -19.78 -12.23
CA ALA A 48 12.50 -19.80 -12.85
C ALA A 48 11.75 -21.09 -12.50
N GLU A 49 10.55 -20.96 -11.95
CA GLU A 49 9.70 -22.10 -11.62
C GLU A 49 9.15 -22.74 -12.90
N VAL A 50 9.35 -24.05 -13.04
CA VAL A 50 8.89 -24.87 -14.17
C VAL A 50 7.87 -25.92 -13.73
N SER A 51 7.38 -25.80 -12.50
CA SER A 51 6.23 -26.54 -11.99
C SER A 51 4.96 -26.18 -12.78
N PRO A 52 3.91 -27.03 -12.75
CA PRO A 52 2.65 -26.65 -13.38
C PRO A 52 2.13 -25.31 -12.85
N THR A 53 1.68 -24.42 -13.74
CA THR A 53 1.11 -23.12 -13.39
C THR A 53 -0.38 -23.20 -13.06
N GLY A 54 -1.04 -24.26 -13.51
CA GLY A 54 -2.43 -24.55 -13.23
C GLY A 54 -2.70 -26.05 -13.21
N VAL A 55 -3.63 -26.47 -12.36
CA VAL A 55 -4.14 -27.84 -12.31
C VAL A 55 -5.66 -27.78 -12.23
N SER A 56 -6.30 -28.47 -13.17
CA SER A 56 -7.76 -28.62 -13.18
C SER A 56 -8.13 -30.11 -13.09
N TYR A 57 -9.00 -30.47 -12.17
CA TYR A 57 -9.46 -31.84 -11.96
C TYR A 57 -10.91 -31.87 -11.48
N GLY A 58 -11.67 -32.90 -11.91
CA GLY A 58 -13.06 -33.11 -11.49
C GLY A 58 -13.22 -34.06 -10.30
N GLU A 59 -12.26 -34.95 -10.08
CA GLU A 59 -12.24 -35.97 -9.03
C GLU A 59 -10.84 -36.05 -8.40
N ALA A 60 -10.73 -36.63 -7.20
CA ALA A 60 -9.44 -36.87 -6.55
C ALA A 60 -8.53 -37.71 -7.46
N PHE A 61 -7.27 -37.29 -7.60
CA PHE A 61 -6.29 -37.98 -8.44
C PHE A 61 -4.99 -38.27 -7.68
N GLU A 62 -4.27 -39.26 -8.15
CA GLU A 62 -2.90 -39.60 -7.69
C GLU A 62 -2.14 -40.14 -8.88
N GLY A 63 -0.90 -39.68 -9.06
CA GLY A 63 -0.10 -40.09 -10.20
C GLY A 63 1.35 -39.64 -10.15
N THR A 64 1.99 -39.64 -11.30
CA THR A 64 3.37 -39.22 -11.49
C THR A 64 3.49 -38.32 -12.69
N LEU A 65 4.09 -37.16 -12.54
CA LEU A 65 4.58 -36.35 -13.64
C LEU A 65 5.99 -36.82 -14.01
N VAL A 66 6.19 -37.17 -15.25
CA VAL A 66 7.49 -37.53 -15.82
C VAL A 66 7.98 -36.35 -16.63
N TYR A 67 9.00 -35.65 -16.15
CA TYR A 67 9.62 -34.50 -16.81
C TYR A 67 10.84 -34.91 -17.63
N ALA A 68 11.01 -34.25 -18.77
CA ALA A 68 12.24 -34.29 -19.55
C ALA A 68 12.80 -32.89 -19.77
N PHE A 69 14.11 -32.75 -19.63
CA PHE A 69 14.88 -31.53 -19.93
C PHE A 69 15.89 -31.82 -21.03
N SER A 70 15.97 -30.98 -22.06
CA SER A 70 16.80 -31.20 -23.23
C SER A 70 17.48 -29.92 -23.71
N LYS A 71 18.72 -30.07 -24.23
CA LYS A 71 19.50 -29.01 -24.90
C LYS A 71 18.97 -28.62 -26.28
N ALA A 72 17.95 -29.29 -26.75
CA ALA A 72 17.32 -29.04 -28.05
C ALA A 72 15.83 -29.42 -27.95
N PRO A 73 15.00 -29.00 -28.90
CA PRO A 73 13.57 -29.34 -28.91
C PRO A 73 13.32 -30.83 -28.67
N LEU A 74 12.26 -31.12 -27.91
CA LEU A 74 11.88 -32.50 -27.57
C LEU A 74 11.21 -33.16 -28.76
N THR A 75 12.05 -33.81 -29.61
CA THR A 75 11.64 -34.58 -30.78
C THR A 75 12.44 -35.89 -30.82
N ASP A 76 11.99 -36.89 -31.55
CA ASP A 76 12.65 -38.20 -31.69
C ASP A 76 14.15 -38.11 -32.00
N ALA A 77 14.55 -37.09 -32.77
CA ALA A 77 15.94 -36.91 -33.20
C ALA A 77 16.82 -36.20 -32.15
N THR A 78 16.25 -35.65 -31.09
CA THR A 78 16.97 -34.72 -30.18
C THR A 78 17.26 -35.28 -28.80
N TRP A 79 16.67 -36.40 -28.42
CA TRP A 79 16.84 -36.94 -27.08
C TRP A 79 18.30 -37.26 -26.69
N ALA A 80 19.15 -37.64 -27.64
CA ALA A 80 20.58 -37.81 -27.37
C ALA A 80 21.25 -36.56 -26.76
N LYS A 81 20.58 -35.41 -26.77
CA LYS A 81 20.98 -34.13 -26.18
C LYS A 81 20.29 -33.85 -24.84
N GLY A 82 19.68 -34.85 -24.20
CA GLY A 82 19.03 -34.70 -22.89
C GLY A 82 19.94 -34.09 -21.82
N GLY A 83 19.32 -33.40 -20.86
CA GLY A 83 20.00 -32.65 -19.80
C GLY A 83 20.04 -31.15 -20.06
N PHE A 84 20.91 -30.47 -19.32
CA PHE A 84 20.95 -28.98 -19.30
C PHE A 84 22.13 -28.47 -20.15
N PRO A 85 21.95 -27.33 -20.85
CA PRO A 85 23.05 -26.54 -21.38
C PRO A 85 24.02 -26.12 -20.26
N ALA A 86 25.24 -25.72 -20.65
CA ALA A 86 26.22 -25.21 -19.70
C ALA A 86 25.67 -23.96 -19.01
N GLY A 87 25.85 -23.88 -17.69
CA GLY A 87 25.36 -22.78 -16.87
C GLY A 87 23.90 -22.91 -16.39
N LEU A 88 23.12 -23.86 -16.92
CA LEU A 88 21.78 -24.15 -16.42
C LEU A 88 21.76 -25.42 -15.57
N SER A 89 20.95 -25.40 -14.52
CA SER A 89 20.74 -26.52 -13.61
C SER A 89 19.31 -26.59 -13.09
N LEU A 90 18.86 -27.77 -12.67
CA LEU A 90 17.55 -27.96 -12.05
C LEU A 90 17.68 -27.98 -10.53
N GLN A 91 16.88 -27.17 -9.88
CA GLN A 91 16.57 -27.28 -8.45
C GLN A 91 15.23 -27.99 -8.31
N HIS A 92 15.14 -29.00 -7.45
CA HIS A 92 13.91 -29.76 -7.26
C HIS A 92 13.77 -30.28 -5.83
N GLU A 93 12.53 -30.39 -5.37
CA GLU A 93 12.19 -31.03 -4.13
C GLU A 93 11.07 -32.07 -4.39
N GLY A 94 11.19 -33.26 -3.80
CA GLY A 94 10.21 -34.33 -3.98
C GLY A 94 10.27 -35.09 -5.30
N CYS A 95 11.10 -34.66 -6.27
CA CYS A 95 11.29 -35.32 -7.54
C CYS A 95 12.56 -36.21 -7.53
N GLN A 96 12.59 -37.22 -8.37
CA GLN A 96 13.71 -38.16 -8.47
C GLN A 96 14.28 -38.22 -9.91
N ALA A 97 15.59 -38.01 -10.04
CA ALA A 97 16.29 -38.24 -11.30
C ALA A 97 16.24 -39.72 -11.70
N ARG A 98 15.97 -40.01 -12.97
CA ARG A 98 15.91 -41.40 -13.48
C ARG A 98 17.28 -41.93 -13.78
N THR A 99 17.63 -43.06 -13.17
CA THR A 99 18.91 -43.75 -13.40
C THR A 99 19.02 -44.22 -14.85
N GLY A 100 20.13 -43.89 -15.50
CA GLY A 100 20.44 -44.32 -16.87
C GLY A 100 19.82 -43.45 -17.98
N VAL A 101 19.09 -42.39 -17.63
CA VAL A 101 18.52 -41.47 -18.61
C VAL A 101 18.78 -40.03 -18.14
N THR A 102 19.66 -39.31 -18.79
CA THR A 102 20.02 -37.94 -18.43
C THR A 102 18.88 -36.98 -18.71
N GLY A 103 18.59 -36.10 -17.76
CA GLY A 103 17.57 -35.05 -17.91
C GLY A 103 16.13 -35.50 -17.74
N VAL A 104 15.87 -36.71 -17.22
CA VAL A 104 14.51 -37.18 -16.91
C VAL A 104 14.31 -37.27 -15.39
N TYR A 105 13.20 -36.75 -14.95
CA TYR A 105 12.79 -36.70 -13.52
C TYR A 105 11.37 -37.24 -13.35
N THR A 106 11.07 -37.81 -12.22
CA THR A 106 9.73 -38.29 -11.85
C THR A 106 9.30 -37.64 -10.55
N CYS A 107 8.11 -37.05 -10.53
CA CYS A 107 7.54 -36.35 -9.40
C CYS A 107 6.16 -36.96 -9.07
N SER A 108 5.92 -37.32 -7.81
CA SER A 108 4.59 -37.77 -7.38
C SER A 108 3.68 -36.57 -7.24
N VAL A 109 2.44 -36.70 -7.71
CA VAL A 109 1.40 -35.64 -7.60
C VAL A 109 0.06 -36.22 -7.17
N SER A 110 -0.73 -35.42 -6.48
CA SER A 110 -2.09 -35.78 -6.04
C SER A 110 -2.98 -34.53 -6.00
N ASP A 111 -4.28 -34.71 -5.78
CA ASP A 111 -5.22 -33.63 -5.57
C ASP A 111 -4.92 -32.76 -4.32
N THR A 112 -4.18 -33.29 -3.35
CA THR A 112 -3.73 -32.57 -2.15
C THR A 112 -2.33 -31.94 -2.29
N ASP A 113 -1.53 -32.41 -3.26
CA ASP A 113 -0.18 -31.91 -3.57
C ASP A 113 0.06 -31.99 -5.09
N PRO A 114 -0.57 -31.09 -5.87
CA PRO A 114 -0.52 -31.14 -7.32
C PRO A 114 0.73 -30.48 -7.92
N TYR A 115 1.51 -29.72 -7.14
CA TYR A 115 2.62 -28.90 -7.65
C TYR A 115 3.97 -29.41 -7.13
N PRO A 116 4.71 -30.21 -7.92
CA PRO A 116 6.08 -30.52 -7.56
C PRO A 116 6.95 -29.27 -7.61
N THR A 117 7.88 -29.13 -6.68
CA THR A 117 8.84 -28.01 -6.70
C THR A 117 9.95 -28.28 -7.69
N LEU A 118 9.90 -27.60 -8.83
CA LEU A 118 10.87 -27.67 -9.91
C LEU A 118 11.22 -26.25 -10.37
N ALA A 119 12.50 -25.90 -10.38
CA ALA A 119 12.95 -24.61 -10.89
C ALA A 119 14.28 -24.72 -11.63
N VAL A 120 14.44 -23.97 -12.72
CA VAL A 120 15.68 -23.88 -13.49
C VAL A 120 16.47 -22.67 -13.01
N ALA A 121 17.72 -22.90 -12.61
CA ALA A 121 18.66 -21.87 -12.21
C ALA A 121 19.68 -21.61 -13.31
N ALA A 122 20.07 -20.34 -13.52
CA ALA A 122 21.14 -19.92 -14.40
C ALA A 122 22.30 -19.33 -13.59
N GLU A 123 23.52 -19.81 -13.85
CA GLU A 123 24.74 -19.23 -13.28
C GLU A 123 25.00 -17.83 -13.86
N GLU A 124 25.67 -16.93 -13.11
CA GLU A 124 26.01 -15.56 -13.59
C GLU A 124 26.72 -15.53 -14.94
N SER A 125 27.49 -16.56 -15.25
CA SER A 125 28.28 -16.70 -16.51
C SER A 125 27.49 -17.32 -17.66
N THR A 126 26.21 -17.65 -17.47
CA THR A 126 25.40 -18.27 -18.52
C THR A 126 25.21 -17.31 -19.68
N ALA A 127 25.49 -17.80 -20.88
CA ALA A 127 25.39 -16.98 -22.08
C ALA A 127 23.96 -16.63 -22.43
N ASP A 128 23.79 -15.46 -23.03
CA ASP A 128 22.53 -14.98 -23.58
C ASP A 128 21.95 -16.01 -24.58
N ASP A 129 20.60 -16.05 -24.68
CA ASP A 129 19.86 -16.99 -25.54
C ASP A 129 20.09 -18.48 -25.24
N THR A 130 20.76 -18.82 -24.11
CA THR A 130 20.88 -20.21 -23.68
C THR A 130 19.50 -20.73 -23.29
N THR A 131 19.06 -21.79 -24.01
CA THR A 131 17.71 -22.34 -23.84
C THR A 131 17.77 -23.81 -23.42
N VAL A 132 16.94 -24.17 -22.41
CA VAL A 132 16.59 -25.56 -22.11
C VAL A 132 15.13 -25.79 -22.46
N HIS A 133 14.88 -26.83 -23.23
CA HIS A 133 13.56 -27.32 -23.56
C HIS A 133 13.09 -28.27 -22.47
N TYR A 134 11.87 -28.17 -22.01
CA TYR A 134 11.32 -29.07 -21.03
C TYR A 134 9.87 -29.45 -21.37
N GLY A 135 9.44 -30.59 -20.85
CA GLY A 135 8.09 -31.06 -21.04
C GLY A 135 7.76 -32.16 -20.04
N PHE A 136 6.50 -32.51 -19.96
CA PHE A 136 6.05 -33.56 -19.07
C PHE A 136 5.05 -34.52 -19.72
N VAL A 137 4.91 -35.71 -19.10
CA VAL A 137 3.83 -36.66 -19.33
C VAL A 137 3.23 -37.06 -17.97
N TYR A 138 1.93 -36.96 -17.80
CA TYR A 138 1.23 -37.46 -16.62
C TYR A 138 0.94 -38.95 -16.72
N VAL A 139 1.18 -39.68 -15.64
CA VAL A 139 0.90 -41.11 -15.50
C VAL A 139 0.00 -41.31 -14.30
N PRO A 140 -1.24 -41.76 -14.47
CA PRO A 140 -2.13 -42.03 -13.34
C PRO A 140 -1.61 -43.21 -12.48
N ARG A 141 -2.06 -43.28 -11.24
CA ARG A 141 -1.66 -44.33 -10.30
C ARG A 141 -1.81 -45.74 -10.90
N GLY A 142 -0.73 -46.52 -10.84
CA GLY A 142 -0.66 -47.87 -11.42
C GLY A 142 -0.37 -47.92 -12.92
N GLY A 143 -0.21 -46.77 -13.59
CA GLY A 143 0.22 -46.67 -14.97
C GLY A 143 1.70 -47.02 -15.18
N ASP A 144 2.12 -47.19 -16.44
CA ASP A 144 3.48 -47.59 -16.81
C ASP A 144 4.42 -46.36 -16.91
N VAL A 145 5.07 -46.03 -15.80
CA VAL A 145 6.08 -44.96 -15.75
C VAL A 145 7.27 -45.23 -16.69
N ALA A 146 7.63 -46.51 -16.95
CA ALA A 146 8.74 -46.81 -17.84
C ALA A 146 8.39 -46.52 -19.32
N LYS A 147 7.13 -46.69 -19.68
CA LYS A 147 6.58 -46.28 -20.98
C LYS A 147 6.61 -44.76 -21.10
N ALA A 148 6.10 -44.04 -20.07
CA ALA A 148 6.07 -42.57 -20.07
C ALA A 148 7.48 -41.94 -20.13
N VAL A 149 8.48 -42.55 -19.50
CA VAL A 149 9.90 -42.15 -19.65
C VAL A 149 10.37 -42.20 -21.09
N LYS A 150 9.89 -43.15 -21.89
CA LYS A 150 10.18 -43.20 -23.34
C LYS A 150 9.34 -42.18 -24.11
N GLU A 151 8.09 -42.05 -23.77
CA GLU A 151 7.18 -41.11 -24.41
C GLU A 151 7.63 -39.66 -24.26
N VAL A 152 8.01 -39.23 -23.06
CA VAL A 152 8.48 -37.85 -22.81
C VAL A 152 9.76 -37.50 -23.58
N GLN A 153 10.52 -38.49 -24.02
CA GLN A 153 11.72 -38.33 -24.87
C GLN A 153 11.40 -38.13 -26.35
N THR A 154 10.22 -38.56 -26.78
CA THR A 154 9.88 -38.71 -28.20
C THR A 154 8.55 -38.06 -28.56
N VAL A 155 7.91 -37.36 -27.61
CA VAL A 155 6.60 -36.75 -27.84
C VAL A 155 6.73 -35.61 -28.84
N ASP A 156 5.97 -35.70 -29.92
CA ASP A 156 5.65 -34.55 -30.76
C ASP A 156 4.72 -33.61 -29.98
N LEU A 157 5.34 -32.65 -29.30
CA LEU A 157 4.70 -31.75 -28.36
C LEU A 157 3.86 -30.66 -29.02
N GLN A 158 3.65 -30.72 -30.35
CA GLN A 158 2.71 -29.87 -31.06
C GLN A 158 1.23 -30.20 -30.74
N LEU A 159 1.00 -31.33 -30.04
CA LEU A 159 -0.33 -31.75 -29.58
C LEU A 159 -0.43 -31.50 -28.06
N GLU A 160 -0.71 -30.27 -27.67
CA GLU A 160 -0.99 -29.95 -26.28
C GLU A 160 -2.24 -30.66 -25.79
N SER A 161 -2.09 -31.50 -24.80
CA SER A 161 -3.21 -31.97 -23.98
C SER A 161 -2.82 -31.77 -22.54
N GLY A 162 -3.72 -31.46 -21.64
CA GLY A 162 -3.41 -31.22 -20.24
C GLY A 162 -2.72 -32.38 -19.51
N GLN A 163 -2.35 -33.45 -20.21
CA GLN A 163 -1.59 -34.58 -19.70
C GLN A 163 -0.16 -34.62 -20.24
N HIS A 164 0.17 -33.81 -21.21
CA HIS A 164 1.51 -33.58 -21.72
C HIS A 164 1.62 -32.20 -22.35
N ALA A 165 2.75 -31.54 -22.15
CA ALA A 165 3.09 -30.26 -22.77
C ALA A 165 4.59 -30.09 -22.88
N ALA A 166 5.06 -29.16 -23.70
CA ALA A 166 6.44 -28.71 -23.74
C ALA A 166 6.56 -27.20 -23.81
N ARG A 167 7.62 -26.72 -23.21
CA ARG A 167 7.96 -25.31 -23.09
C ARG A 167 9.47 -25.13 -23.05
N THR A 168 9.90 -23.89 -22.93
CA THR A 168 11.30 -23.50 -22.84
C THR A 168 11.57 -22.67 -21.60
N VAL A 169 12.81 -22.73 -21.11
CA VAL A 169 13.39 -21.72 -20.24
C VAL A 169 14.55 -21.09 -21.02
N THR A 170 14.46 -19.80 -21.29
CA THR A 170 15.45 -19.07 -22.06
C THR A 170 16.15 -18.04 -21.17
N VAL A 171 17.48 -18.01 -21.24
CA VAL A 171 18.30 -17.03 -20.54
C VAL A 171 18.36 -15.75 -21.35
N LYS A 172 18.03 -14.62 -20.71
CA LYS A 172 18.24 -13.28 -21.22
C LYS A 172 19.14 -12.51 -20.25
N THR A 173 20.26 -12.02 -20.72
CA THR A 173 21.15 -11.21 -19.88
C THR A 173 20.57 -9.81 -19.65
N ALA A 174 21.02 -9.12 -18.59
CA ALA A 174 20.63 -7.74 -18.35
C ALA A 174 20.99 -6.81 -19.52
N GLU A 175 22.13 -7.06 -20.20
CA GLU A 175 22.53 -6.31 -21.40
C GLU A 175 21.55 -6.56 -22.57
N HIS A 176 21.09 -7.79 -22.73
CA HIS A 176 20.07 -8.11 -23.73
C HIS A 176 18.76 -7.38 -23.44
N VAL A 177 18.26 -7.51 -22.22
CA VAL A 177 16.97 -6.90 -21.83
C VAL A 177 17.03 -5.38 -21.85
N ALA A 178 18.18 -4.76 -21.56
CA ALA A 178 18.36 -3.31 -21.67
C ALA A 178 18.21 -2.76 -23.10
N ARG A 179 18.14 -3.61 -24.12
CA ARG A 179 17.78 -3.20 -25.50
C ARG A 179 16.29 -2.87 -25.62
N ASN A 180 15.45 -3.43 -24.74
CA ASN A 180 14.06 -3.00 -24.63
C ASN A 180 14.02 -1.64 -23.93
N THR A 181 13.33 -0.67 -24.50
CA THR A 181 13.29 0.67 -23.92
C THR A 181 11.86 1.20 -23.85
N VAL A 182 11.59 2.00 -22.84
CA VAL A 182 10.33 2.72 -22.69
C VAL A 182 10.59 4.19 -22.50
N GLU A 183 9.95 5.04 -23.31
CA GLU A 183 9.95 6.49 -23.17
C GLU A 183 8.57 6.99 -22.80
N LEU A 184 8.44 7.72 -21.69
CA LEU A 184 7.19 8.28 -21.22
C LEU A 184 7.07 9.76 -21.59
N SER A 185 5.88 10.15 -22.06
CA SER A 185 5.48 11.55 -22.20
C SER A 185 4.20 11.79 -21.41
N THR A 186 4.33 12.54 -20.31
CA THR A 186 3.28 12.75 -19.31
C THR A 186 2.99 14.23 -19.08
N PRO A 187 2.39 14.93 -20.08
CA PRO A 187 2.03 16.34 -19.93
C PRO A 187 1.04 16.56 -18.79
N PRO A 188 1.03 17.76 -18.14
CA PRO A 188 0.10 18.06 -17.06
C PRO A 188 -1.36 18.06 -17.54
N VAL A 189 -2.27 17.74 -16.64
CA VAL A 189 -3.72 17.76 -16.87
C VAL A 189 -4.39 18.86 -16.04
N SER A 190 -5.27 19.66 -16.63
CA SER A 190 -6.05 20.64 -15.89
C SER A 190 -7.29 19.99 -15.26
N ALA A 191 -7.67 20.42 -14.05
CA ALA A 191 -8.92 19.99 -13.42
C ALA A 191 -10.10 20.21 -14.38
N GLY A 192 -10.96 19.23 -14.53
CA GLY A 192 -12.10 19.23 -15.46
C GLY A 192 -11.73 18.93 -16.92
N SER A 193 -10.49 18.55 -17.22
CA SER A 193 -10.04 18.26 -18.59
C SER A 193 -9.50 16.84 -18.75
N THR A 194 -9.17 16.51 -19.99
CA THR A 194 -8.46 15.29 -20.38
C THR A 194 -7.19 15.65 -21.13
N VAL A 195 -6.18 14.78 -21.01
CA VAL A 195 -4.92 14.89 -21.75
C VAL A 195 -4.50 13.50 -22.21
N THR A 196 -3.83 13.41 -23.35
CA THR A 196 -3.23 12.16 -23.81
C THR A 196 -1.79 12.07 -23.35
N HIS A 197 -1.47 10.99 -22.65
CA HIS A 197 -0.13 10.56 -22.34
C HIS A 197 0.31 9.47 -23.31
N THR A 198 1.61 9.29 -23.46
CA THR A 198 2.14 8.23 -24.33
C THR A 198 3.32 7.52 -23.69
N ALA A 199 3.38 6.22 -23.94
CA ALA A 199 4.55 5.39 -23.75
C ALA A 199 5.02 4.88 -25.12
N LYS A 200 6.28 5.15 -25.49
CA LYS A 200 6.91 4.59 -26.67
C LYS A 200 7.78 3.43 -26.23
N VAL A 201 7.51 2.27 -26.76
CA VAL A 201 8.22 1.04 -26.45
C VAL A 201 8.99 0.57 -27.67
N HIS A 202 10.30 0.35 -27.52
CA HIS A 202 11.09 -0.43 -28.44
C HIS A 202 11.23 -1.83 -27.82
N ALA A 203 10.52 -2.79 -28.36
CA ALA A 203 10.50 -4.16 -27.86
C ALA A 203 11.37 -5.07 -28.77
N VAL A 204 12.39 -5.65 -28.19
CA VAL A 204 13.28 -6.66 -28.80
C VAL A 204 12.77 -8.06 -28.45
N ASP A 205 12.21 -8.20 -27.26
CA ASP A 205 11.66 -9.45 -26.73
C ASP A 205 10.15 -9.29 -26.50
N GLU A 206 9.45 -10.42 -26.50
CA GLU A 206 8.08 -10.48 -26.00
C GLU A 206 8.03 -10.08 -24.53
N GLY A 207 7.03 -9.28 -24.15
CA GLY A 207 6.91 -8.80 -22.78
C GLY A 207 5.63 -8.04 -22.52
N THR A 208 5.45 -7.64 -21.26
CA THR A 208 4.30 -6.86 -20.81
C THR A 208 4.74 -5.47 -20.39
N LEU A 209 4.13 -4.45 -20.98
CA LEU A 209 4.25 -3.06 -20.52
C LEU A 209 3.20 -2.81 -19.44
N ASP A 210 3.64 -2.56 -18.22
CA ASP A 210 2.77 -2.13 -17.12
C ASP A 210 3.05 -0.68 -16.78
N ILE A 211 2.04 0.18 -16.86
CA ILE A 211 2.10 1.59 -16.47
C ILE A 211 1.27 1.78 -15.22
N ASN A 212 1.93 2.22 -14.15
CA ASN A 212 1.32 2.44 -12.85
C ASN A 212 1.41 3.91 -12.45
N PHE A 213 0.47 4.35 -11.62
CA PHE A 213 0.39 5.70 -11.10
C PHE A 213 0.42 5.67 -9.59
N GLU A 214 1.24 6.55 -9.01
CA GLU A 214 1.40 6.69 -7.57
C GLU A 214 1.29 8.17 -7.18
N PRO A 215 0.81 8.49 -5.97
CA PRO A 215 0.90 9.84 -5.45
C PRO A 215 2.36 10.28 -5.41
N GLY A 216 2.64 11.53 -5.79
CA GLY A 216 3.98 12.09 -5.69
C GLY A 216 4.47 12.23 -4.26
N GLU A 217 5.77 12.50 -4.10
CA GLU A 217 6.42 12.65 -2.80
C GLU A 217 5.67 13.64 -1.89
N GLY A 218 5.40 13.23 -0.65
CA GLY A 218 4.63 14.01 0.33
C GLY A 218 3.13 13.75 0.31
N MET A 219 2.63 13.00 -0.66
CA MET A 219 1.24 12.56 -0.74
C MET A 219 1.15 11.10 -0.34
N ARG A 220 0.39 10.82 0.70
CA ARG A 220 0.26 9.45 1.20
C ARG A 220 -1.08 8.84 0.81
N HIS A 221 -1.01 7.59 0.49
CA HIS A 221 -1.96 6.61 0.08
C HIS A 221 -3.27 6.57 0.87
N TRP A 222 -4.14 7.51 0.91
CA TRP A 222 -5.23 7.23 1.80
C TRP A 222 -6.59 7.13 1.15
N GLU A 223 -6.79 7.78 -0.02
CA GLU A 223 -8.12 7.79 -0.60
C GLU A 223 -8.03 7.81 -2.13
N GLU A 224 -8.19 6.65 -2.74
CA GLU A 224 -8.29 6.51 -4.19
C GLU A 224 -9.30 7.49 -4.81
N ASP A 225 -10.43 7.71 -4.14
CA ASP A 225 -11.49 8.61 -4.57
C ASP A 225 -11.10 10.10 -4.50
N GLU A 226 -10.05 10.46 -3.75
CA GLU A 226 -9.66 11.86 -3.54
C GLU A 226 -8.78 12.42 -4.66
N LEU A 227 -7.95 11.61 -5.28
CA LEU A 227 -7.15 12.05 -6.42
C LEU A 227 -8.05 12.56 -7.53
N LYS A 228 -9.22 11.96 -7.72
CA LYS A 228 -10.18 12.34 -8.76
C LYS A 228 -9.54 12.46 -10.15
N VAL A 229 -8.55 11.61 -10.38
CA VAL A 229 -7.80 11.49 -11.63
C VAL A 229 -7.79 10.03 -12.00
N GLY A 230 -8.06 9.71 -13.27
CA GLY A 230 -8.09 8.32 -13.72
C GLY A 230 -7.73 8.20 -15.18
N VAL A 231 -7.35 6.99 -15.58
CA VAL A 231 -7.16 6.61 -16.97
C VAL A 231 -8.50 6.13 -17.54
N THR A 232 -8.92 6.70 -18.65
CA THR A 232 -10.27 6.44 -19.22
C THR A 232 -10.24 5.64 -20.51
N SER A 233 -9.11 5.58 -21.19
CA SER A 233 -8.95 4.79 -22.42
C SER A 233 -7.49 4.54 -22.72
N VAL A 234 -7.20 3.45 -23.39
CA VAL A 234 -5.89 3.11 -23.95
C VAL A 234 -6.03 2.78 -25.42
N ARG A 235 -5.02 3.12 -26.22
CA ARG A 235 -4.90 2.82 -27.65
C ARG A 235 -3.44 2.58 -28.00
N GLN A 236 -3.20 1.65 -28.90
CA GLN A 236 -1.89 1.36 -29.48
C GLN A 236 -1.80 1.77 -30.95
N SER A 237 -0.57 1.97 -31.44
CA SER A 237 -0.31 2.40 -32.82
C SER A 237 -0.16 1.26 -33.83
N SER A 238 0.04 0.01 -33.39
CA SER A 238 0.29 -1.14 -34.30
C SER A 238 -0.19 -2.49 -33.72
N GLY A 239 -0.53 -3.38 -34.55
CA GLY A 239 -1.48 -4.45 -34.70
C GLY A 239 -1.38 -5.72 -33.85
N THR A 240 -0.33 -6.09 -33.10
CA THR A 240 -0.26 -7.34 -32.31
C THR A 240 -0.32 -7.13 -30.81
N THR A 241 -0.60 -5.93 -30.37
CA THR A 241 -0.58 -5.52 -28.97
C THR A 241 -2.00 -5.48 -28.44
N GLU A 242 -2.28 -6.23 -27.40
CA GLU A 242 -3.52 -6.14 -26.65
C GLU A 242 -3.29 -5.29 -25.40
N CYS A 243 -4.09 -4.26 -25.18
CA CYS A 243 -3.94 -3.34 -24.05
C CYS A 243 -5.24 -3.24 -23.26
N ASP A 244 -5.12 -3.36 -21.95
CA ASP A 244 -6.22 -3.25 -21.00
C ASP A 244 -5.97 -2.15 -19.97
N LEU A 245 -7.05 -1.61 -19.43
CA LEU A 245 -7.03 -0.79 -18.23
C LEU A 245 -7.05 -1.71 -17.01
N THR A 246 -6.05 -1.58 -16.17
CA THR A 246 -5.99 -2.34 -14.93
C THR A 246 -6.57 -1.55 -13.77
N SER A 247 -7.18 -2.25 -12.80
CA SER A 247 -7.51 -1.66 -11.51
C SER A 247 -6.21 -1.56 -10.70
N GLY A 248 -5.63 -0.38 -10.61
CA GLY A 248 -4.46 -0.14 -9.78
C GLY A 248 -4.82 0.05 -8.30
N TYR A 249 -3.79 0.21 -7.45
CA TYR A 249 -3.93 0.60 -6.04
C TYR A 249 -4.50 2.02 -5.86
N LEU A 250 -4.60 2.79 -6.94
CA LEU A 250 -5.18 4.12 -6.97
C LEU A 250 -6.37 4.13 -7.94
N SER A 251 -7.36 4.95 -7.65
CA SER A 251 -8.49 5.19 -8.56
C SER A 251 -8.07 5.69 -9.96
N ALA A 252 -6.81 6.06 -10.10
CA ALA A 252 -6.22 6.42 -11.38
C ALA A 252 -6.25 5.27 -12.39
N GLY A 253 -6.35 3.99 -11.91
CA GLY A 253 -6.17 2.82 -12.77
C GLY A 253 -4.73 2.66 -13.22
N GLY A 254 -4.49 1.65 -14.03
CA GLY A 254 -3.21 1.41 -14.70
C GLY A 254 -3.44 1.03 -16.15
N VAL A 255 -2.36 0.83 -16.89
CA VAL A 255 -2.39 0.31 -18.26
C VAL A 255 -1.49 -0.91 -18.30
N SER A 256 -1.97 -2.01 -18.86
CA SER A 256 -1.17 -3.20 -19.14
C SER A 256 -1.30 -3.57 -20.61
N CYS A 257 -0.17 -3.79 -21.29
CA CYS A 257 -0.15 -4.13 -22.71
C CYS A 257 0.78 -5.31 -22.95
N GLU A 258 0.28 -6.37 -23.60
CA GLU A 258 1.11 -7.45 -24.10
C GLU A 258 1.71 -7.04 -25.44
N ILE A 259 3.04 -7.10 -25.58
CA ILE A 259 3.76 -6.72 -26.78
C ILE A 259 4.62 -7.90 -27.24
N ASP A 260 4.31 -8.41 -28.44
CA ASP A 260 5.04 -9.49 -29.09
C ASP A 260 5.67 -8.97 -30.40
N PRO A 261 7.01 -8.88 -30.50
CA PRO A 261 7.71 -8.53 -31.71
C PRO A 261 7.53 -9.55 -32.84
N GLY A 262 7.17 -10.79 -32.50
CA GLY A 262 7.02 -11.88 -33.47
C GLY A 262 8.33 -12.28 -34.15
N ALA A 263 8.21 -13.01 -35.28
CA ALA A 263 9.34 -13.50 -36.04
C ALA A 263 10.06 -12.43 -36.89
N ASP A 264 9.45 -11.24 -37.05
CA ASP A 264 9.99 -10.18 -37.92
C ASP A 264 11.06 -9.32 -37.21
N GLY A 265 11.28 -9.54 -35.93
CA GLY A 265 12.29 -8.83 -35.11
C GLY A 265 11.72 -7.62 -34.36
N PRO A 266 12.59 -6.75 -33.81
CA PRO A 266 12.18 -5.69 -32.91
C PRO A 266 11.06 -4.81 -33.44
N VAL A 267 10.14 -4.40 -32.56
CA VAL A 267 8.99 -3.56 -32.91
C VAL A 267 8.95 -2.26 -32.09
N ASP A 268 8.58 -1.18 -32.74
CA ASP A 268 8.30 0.12 -32.09
C ASP A 268 6.79 0.29 -31.94
N VAL A 269 6.34 0.34 -30.68
CA VAL A 269 4.92 0.51 -30.34
C VAL A 269 4.74 1.84 -29.60
N THR A 270 3.71 2.60 -29.97
CA THR A 270 3.26 3.75 -29.18
C THR A 270 1.94 3.42 -28.52
N VAL A 271 1.95 3.33 -27.20
CA VAL A 271 0.75 3.20 -26.37
C VAL A 271 0.32 4.60 -25.97
N SER A 272 -0.91 4.98 -26.33
CA SER A 272 -1.51 6.26 -25.96
C SER A 272 -2.64 6.03 -24.98
N TYR A 273 -2.65 6.71 -23.85
CA TYR A 273 -3.71 6.60 -22.86
C TYR A 273 -4.23 7.95 -22.44
N THR A 274 -5.52 8.01 -22.14
CA THR A 274 -6.20 9.27 -21.81
C THR A 274 -6.32 9.39 -20.30
N VAL A 275 -5.66 10.40 -19.75
CA VAL A 275 -5.80 10.79 -18.34
C VAL A 275 -6.87 11.87 -18.24
N LYS A 276 -7.82 11.68 -17.32
CA LYS A 276 -8.90 12.60 -17.02
C LYS A 276 -8.81 13.06 -15.57
N ALA A 277 -8.85 14.37 -15.35
CA ALA A 277 -9.01 14.97 -14.02
C ALA A 277 -10.44 15.49 -13.84
N ASP A 278 -11.05 15.19 -12.69
CA ASP A 278 -12.35 15.73 -12.31
C ASP A 278 -12.26 17.26 -12.12
N PRO A 279 -13.34 18.02 -12.36
CA PRO A 279 -13.36 19.46 -12.10
C PRO A 279 -13.05 19.84 -10.65
N THR A 280 -13.23 18.92 -9.72
CA THR A 280 -12.97 19.09 -8.29
C THR A 280 -11.62 18.53 -7.84
N ALA A 281 -10.79 18.03 -8.74
CA ALA A 281 -9.46 17.53 -8.41
C ALA A 281 -8.58 18.64 -7.82
N ALA A 282 -7.77 18.30 -6.83
CA ALA A 282 -6.80 19.20 -6.22
C ALA A 282 -5.50 19.32 -7.07
N ALA A 283 -4.59 20.15 -6.65
CA ALA A 283 -3.32 20.38 -7.33
C ALA A 283 -2.30 19.27 -6.99
N TRP A 284 -2.55 18.06 -7.45
CA TRP A 284 -1.73 16.89 -7.19
C TRP A 284 -0.49 16.82 -8.09
N LYS A 285 0.59 16.18 -7.55
CA LYS A 285 1.66 15.61 -8.36
C LYS A 285 1.50 14.10 -8.38
N ILE A 286 1.44 13.51 -9.54
CA ILE A 286 1.28 12.07 -9.73
C ILE A 286 2.56 11.54 -10.38
N GLU A 287 3.16 10.54 -9.77
CA GLU A 287 4.29 9.80 -10.32
C GLU A 287 3.77 8.68 -11.21
N THR A 288 4.47 8.46 -12.31
CA THR A 288 4.15 7.42 -13.28
C THR A 288 5.37 6.53 -13.43
N SER A 289 5.20 5.23 -13.24
CA SER A 289 6.21 4.24 -13.57
C SER A 289 5.73 3.37 -14.72
N ALA A 290 6.63 3.03 -15.61
CA ALA A 290 6.41 2.08 -16.69
C ALA A 290 7.48 0.99 -16.61
N VAL A 291 7.05 -0.24 -16.43
CA VAL A 291 7.90 -1.44 -16.40
C VAL A 291 7.63 -2.25 -17.64
N TYR A 292 8.69 -2.60 -18.38
CA TYR A 292 8.58 -3.58 -19.46
C TYR A 292 9.07 -4.93 -18.96
N GLY A 293 8.12 -5.80 -18.62
CA GLY A 293 8.36 -7.11 -18.03
C GLY A 293 8.73 -8.15 -19.08
N VAL A 294 10.03 -8.48 -19.16
CA VAL A 294 10.58 -9.58 -19.98
C VAL A 294 10.88 -10.79 -19.12
N PHE A 295 11.24 -10.56 -17.85
CA PHE A 295 11.59 -11.62 -16.91
C PHE A 295 10.39 -12.06 -16.07
N ASP A 296 10.27 -13.37 -15.85
CA ASP A 296 9.41 -13.94 -14.80
C ASP A 296 9.95 -13.62 -13.41
N ALA A 297 11.28 -13.63 -13.27
CA ALA A 297 11.98 -13.25 -12.05
C ALA A 297 13.28 -12.52 -12.43
N GLY A 298 13.50 -11.35 -11.87
CA GLY A 298 14.67 -10.52 -12.14
C GLY A 298 14.32 -9.04 -12.23
N ASP A 299 15.30 -8.22 -12.57
CA ASP A 299 15.18 -6.78 -12.69
C ASP A 299 14.71 -6.38 -14.09
N ASN A 300 13.43 -6.11 -14.25
CA ASN A 300 12.89 -5.57 -15.48
C ASN A 300 13.18 -4.06 -15.61
N PRO A 301 13.43 -3.54 -16.83
CA PRO A 301 13.63 -2.11 -17.06
C PRO A 301 12.44 -1.28 -16.59
N GLU A 302 12.71 -0.28 -15.75
CA GLU A 302 11.70 0.66 -15.26
C GLU A 302 12.04 2.08 -15.72
N THR A 303 11.05 2.77 -16.25
CA THR A 303 11.13 4.21 -16.57
C THR A 303 10.15 4.97 -15.71
N ARG A 304 10.61 6.04 -15.07
CA ARG A 304 9.79 6.91 -14.21
C ARG A 304 9.62 8.28 -14.82
N SER A 305 8.44 8.84 -14.64
CA SER A 305 8.07 10.20 -15.01
C SER A 305 7.08 10.73 -13.96
N ALA A 306 6.66 11.99 -14.11
CA ALA A 306 5.63 12.55 -13.27
C ALA A 306 4.84 13.64 -14.00
N PHE A 307 3.59 13.83 -13.63
CA PHE A 307 2.78 14.94 -14.13
C PHE A 307 2.06 15.66 -12.99
N SER A 308 1.66 16.90 -13.25
CA SER A 308 0.90 17.72 -12.31
C SER A 308 -0.55 17.81 -12.72
N VAL A 309 -1.45 17.75 -11.76
CA VAL A 309 -2.83 18.19 -11.89
C VAL A 309 -2.88 19.69 -11.65
N LEU A 310 -3.22 20.48 -12.67
CA LEU A 310 -3.32 21.92 -12.59
C LEU A 310 -4.69 22.31 -12.04
N SER A 311 -4.71 22.75 -10.79
CA SER A 311 -5.92 23.14 -10.08
C SER A 311 -5.66 24.32 -9.16
N SER A 312 -6.67 25.13 -8.89
CA SER A 312 -6.66 26.15 -7.84
C SER A 312 -6.98 25.58 -6.44
N ARG A 313 -7.41 24.32 -6.36
CA ARG A 313 -7.69 23.64 -5.10
C ARG A 313 -6.38 23.13 -4.51
N PRO A 314 -6.02 23.48 -3.29
CA PRO A 314 -4.86 22.90 -2.63
C PRO A 314 -5.08 21.41 -2.39
N VAL A 315 -3.97 20.69 -2.17
CA VAL A 315 -4.01 19.30 -1.66
C VAL A 315 -4.73 19.29 -0.31
N PRO A 316 -5.71 18.41 -0.08
CA PRO A 316 -6.33 18.27 1.22
C PRO A 316 -5.29 17.94 2.29
N THR A 317 -5.44 18.48 3.48
CA THR A 317 -4.61 18.16 4.63
C THR A 317 -5.40 17.26 5.56
N HIS A 318 -5.00 15.99 5.68
CA HIS A 318 -5.65 15.06 6.59
C HIS A 318 -5.05 15.14 7.99
N TYR A 319 -5.91 15.20 8.98
CA TYR A 319 -5.52 15.27 10.38
C TYR A 319 -5.63 13.90 11.04
N ALA A 320 -4.55 13.46 11.67
CA ALA A 320 -4.53 12.21 12.42
C ALA A 320 -4.90 12.43 13.88
N MET A 321 -5.51 11.41 14.47
CA MET A 321 -5.68 11.31 15.91
C MET A 321 -4.80 10.18 16.44
N VAL A 322 -4.15 10.39 17.57
CA VAL A 322 -3.42 9.32 18.25
C VAL A 322 -4.18 8.93 19.52
N SER A 323 -4.46 7.66 19.70
CA SER A 323 -5.03 7.14 20.94
C SER A 323 -4.03 6.29 21.69
N ARG A 324 -4.17 6.22 23.04
CA ARG A 324 -3.34 5.36 23.89
C ARG A 324 -4.23 4.41 24.68
N ASP A 325 -3.88 3.13 24.71
CA ASP A 325 -4.52 2.15 25.56
C ASP A 325 -3.93 2.10 27.00
N ALA A 326 -4.52 1.27 27.85
CA ALA A 326 -4.07 1.10 29.24
C ALA A 326 -2.70 0.39 29.33
N SER A 327 -2.31 -0.37 28.33
CA SER A 327 -1.00 -1.04 28.27
C SER A 327 0.12 -0.10 27.82
N GLY A 328 -0.22 1.11 27.36
CA GLY A 328 0.70 2.12 26.86
C GLY A 328 1.08 1.91 25.40
N ARG A 329 0.25 1.23 24.62
CA ARG A 329 0.38 1.22 23.16
C ARG A 329 -0.28 2.47 22.60
N LEU A 330 0.34 3.04 21.57
CA LEU A 330 -0.24 4.11 20.78
C LEU A 330 -0.78 3.57 19.46
N TYR A 331 -1.92 4.12 19.06
CA TYR A 331 -2.57 3.81 17.79
C TYR A 331 -2.78 5.10 17.02
N TRP A 332 -2.39 5.07 15.75
CA TRP A 332 -2.57 6.17 14.81
C TRP A 332 -3.84 5.95 14.01
N HIS A 333 -4.78 6.87 14.11
CA HIS A 333 -6.01 6.89 13.33
C HIS A 333 -5.86 7.89 12.19
N HIS A 334 -5.96 7.41 10.97
CA HIS A 334 -5.83 8.22 9.77
C HIS A 334 -7.10 9.01 9.51
N GLY A 335 -6.98 10.32 9.31
CA GLY A 335 -8.09 11.16 8.90
C GLY A 335 -8.46 10.94 7.46
N THR A 336 -9.75 11.02 7.13
CA THR A 336 -10.29 10.78 5.79
C THR A 336 -10.87 12.04 5.13
N GLY A 337 -10.95 13.14 5.83
CA GLY A 337 -11.65 14.34 5.34
C GLY A 337 -13.17 14.21 5.25
N ARG A 338 -13.77 13.09 5.74
CA ARG A 338 -15.20 12.80 5.59
C ARG A 338 -15.96 12.92 6.91
N THR A 339 -17.04 13.69 6.92
CA THR A 339 -17.90 13.83 8.11
C THR A 339 -18.47 12.50 8.61
N SER A 340 -18.90 11.62 7.70
CA SER A 340 -19.55 10.34 8.06
C SER A 340 -18.57 9.31 8.61
N GLN A 341 -17.30 9.39 8.21
CA GLN A 341 -16.23 8.48 8.57
C GLN A 341 -14.93 9.26 8.69
N PRO A 342 -14.75 10.07 9.74
CA PRO A 342 -13.62 11.00 9.84
C PRO A 342 -12.26 10.29 10.03
N PHE A 343 -12.27 9.00 10.32
CA PHE A 343 -11.08 8.15 10.40
C PHE A 343 -11.27 6.88 9.59
N ALA A 344 -10.15 6.35 9.06
CA ALA A 344 -10.12 5.06 8.37
C ALA A 344 -10.60 3.91 9.28
N ASP A 345 -11.04 2.81 8.69
CA ASP A 345 -11.58 1.63 9.42
C ASP A 345 -10.53 0.90 10.25
N TRP A 346 -9.26 1.23 10.06
CA TRP A 346 -8.12 0.62 10.72
C TRP A 346 -7.25 1.67 11.40
N ALA A 347 -6.47 1.24 12.40
CA ALA A 347 -5.48 2.07 13.07
C ALA A 347 -4.16 1.31 13.18
N GLU A 348 -3.05 2.02 13.01
CA GLU A 348 -1.72 1.46 13.13
C GLU A 348 -1.23 1.49 14.58
N ASN A 349 -0.66 0.37 15.06
CA ASN A 349 0.10 0.36 16.31
C ASN A 349 1.46 0.99 16.05
N VAL A 350 1.64 2.21 16.56
CA VAL A 350 2.82 3.05 16.27
C VAL A 350 3.79 3.16 17.44
N GLY A 351 3.62 2.38 18.49
CA GLY A 351 4.58 2.33 19.57
C GLY A 351 4.04 1.77 20.88
N THR A 352 4.97 1.40 21.75
CA THR A 352 4.72 0.85 23.07
C THR A 352 5.51 1.60 24.13
N GLY A 353 5.26 1.31 25.43
CA GLY A 353 6.02 1.93 26.51
C GLY A 353 5.48 3.26 27.02
N TRP A 354 4.37 3.77 26.46
CA TRP A 354 3.78 5.06 26.82
C TRP A 354 3.02 5.06 28.16
N GLN A 355 2.85 3.90 28.80
CA GLN A 355 2.35 3.79 30.17
C GLN A 355 3.28 4.46 31.19
N THR A 356 4.55 4.70 30.83
CA THR A 356 5.51 5.43 31.68
C THR A 356 5.12 6.88 31.90
N TYR A 357 4.26 7.43 31.03
CA TYR A 357 3.80 8.82 31.11
C TYR A 357 2.45 8.92 31.81
N ASN A 358 2.39 9.71 32.88
CA ASN A 358 1.17 10.01 33.61
C ASN A 358 0.39 11.20 33.03
N ALA A 359 0.96 11.93 32.09
CA ALA A 359 0.31 12.94 31.27
C ALA A 359 0.93 12.91 29.87
N VAL A 360 0.09 12.90 28.84
CA VAL A 360 0.51 12.99 27.43
C VAL A 360 -0.42 13.98 26.75
N THR A 361 0.10 14.85 25.93
CA THR A 361 -0.69 15.77 25.09
C THR A 361 0.03 16.09 23.80
N LYS A 362 -0.72 16.22 22.69
CA LYS A 362 -0.18 16.80 21.47
C LYS A 362 0.02 18.31 21.63
N LEU A 363 0.97 18.88 20.92
CA LEU A 363 1.29 20.31 20.94
C LEU A 363 0.45 21.09 19.91
N ALA A 364 0.23 20.49 18.74
CA ALA A 364 -0.59 21.03 17.65
C ALA A 364 -1.32 19.87 16.94
N PRO A 365 -2.24 20.14 16.04
CA PRO A 365 -2.79 19.12 15.14
C PRO A 365 -1.69 18.30 14.45
N ILE A 366 -1.90 17.01 14.33
CA ILE A 366 -0.97 16.08 13.68
C ILE A 366 -1.52 15.83 12.28
N THR A 367 -0.69 16.08 11.26
CA THR A 367 -1.06 15.85 9.87
C THR A 367 -0.34 14.64 9.32
N THR A 368 -0.93 14.01 8.29
CA THR A 368 -0.37 12.83 7.62
C THR A 368 0.67 13.21 6.56
N GLU A 369 0.67 14.48 6.10
CA GLU A 369 1.47 14.93 4.96
C GLU A 369 2.75 15.68 5.34
N ALA A 370 2.85 16.13 6.59
CA ALA A 370 3.97 16.98 7.00
C ALA A 370 4.54 16.64 8.37
N ALA A 371 5.85 16.69 8.48
CA ALA A 371 6.52 16.75 9.77
C ALA A 371 6.18 18.09 10.44
N GLY A 372 5.49 18.04 11.56
CA GLY A 372 5.10 19.25 12.30
C GLY A 372 4.45 18.91 13.63
N GLY A 373 4.32 19.91 14.49
CA GLY A 373 3.75 19.69 15.81
C GLY A 373 4.63 18.80 16.70
N GLY A 374 4.00 17.97 17.48
CA GLY A 374 4.69 17.05 18.39
C GLY A 374 3.80 16.64 19.55
N VAL A 375 4.35 15.74 20.35
CA VAL A 375 3.72 15.22 21.57
C VAL A 375 4.67 15.43 22.74
N VAL A 376 4.14 15.80 23.89
CA VAL A 376 4.90 15.79 25.15
C VAL A 376 4.33 14.76 26.10
N GLY A 377 5.24 14.07 26.80
CA GLY A 377 4.91 13.08 27.83
C GLY A 377 5.61 13.45 29.13
N ARG A 378 4.86 13.51 30.25
CA ARG A 378 5.42 13.67 31.58
C ARG A 378 5.49 12.33 32.28
N ASP A 379 6.67 11.92 32.71
CA ASP A 379 6.85 10.68 33.45
C ASP A 379 6.46 10.81 34.95
N SER A 380 6.49 9.68 35.66
CA SER A 380 6.14 9.61 37.09
C SER A 380 7.10 10.39 38.01
N SER A 381 8.32 10.67 37.56
CA SER A 381 9.30 11.47 38.28
C SER A 381 9.15 12.97 38.05
N GLY A 382 8.20 13.37 37.21
CA GLY A 382 7.92 14.77 36.86
C GLY A 382 8.90 15.34 35.84
N VAL A 383 9.56 14.51 35.07
CA VAL A 383 10.33 14.95 33.90
C VAL A 383 9.41 15.02 32.70
N LEU A 384 9.49 16.11 31.95
CA LEU A 384 8.81 16.28 30.66
C LEU A 384 9.75 15.86 29.52
N TRP A 385 9.21 15.12 28.59
CA TRP A 385 9.85 14.64 27.37
C TRP A 385 9.07 15.16 26.17
N SER A 386 9.76 15.54 25.11
CA SER A 386 9.18 16.01 23.86
C SER A 386 9.52 15.06 22.74
N TYR A 387 8.56 14.81 21.87
CA TYR A 387 8.65 14.03 20.64
C TYR A 387 8.16 14.90 19.49
N ARG A 388 8.95 15.00 18.43
CA ARG A 388 8.52 15.68 17.20
C ARG A 388 7.84 14.67 16.30
N THR A 389 6.82 15.07 15.56
CA THR A 389 6.21 14.22 14.53
C THR A 389 7.08 14.20 13.28
N THR A 390 7.13 13.04 12.63
CA THR A 390 7.86 12.81 11.37
C THR A 390 6.97 13.01 10.16
N GLY A 391 5.64 12.98 10.35
CA GLY A 391 4.67 12.83 9.28
C GLY A 391 4.57 11.38 8.76
N MET A 392 5.29 10.40 9.30
CA MET A 392 5.25 8.98 8.87
C MET A 392 4.42 8.14 9.81
N PRO A 393 3.30 7.52 9.38
CA PRO A 393 2.42 6.76 10.28
C PRO A 393 3.12 5.59 10.97
N TYR A 394 3.94 4.84 10.24
CA TYR A 394 4.68 3.69 10.79
C TYR A 394 5.87 4.07 11.69
N ALA A 395 6.30 5.33 11.69
CA ALA A 395 7.33 5.88 12.58
C ALA A 395 7.01 7.33 12.96
N PRO A 396 5.85 7.59 13.61
CA PRO A 396 5.26 8.93 13.69
C PRO A 396 6.07 9.90 14.56
N PHE A 397 6.98 9.40 15.37
CA PHE A 397 7.73 10.21 16.33
C PHE A 397 9.24 10.04 16.22
N THR A 398 9.96 11.16 16.31
CA THR A 398 11.42 11.14 16.45
C THR A 398 11.83 10.60 17.81
N GLN A 399 13.14 10.37 18.01
CA GLN A 399 13.69 10.11 19.33
C GLN A 399 13.33 11.24 20.32
N ARG A 400 12.93 10.87 21.54
CA ARG A 400 12.53 11.83 22.58
C ARG A 400 13.66 12.75 23.01
N VAL A 401 13.31 13.99 23.32
CA VAL A 401 14.20 15.00 23.89
C VAL A 401 13.74 15.32 25.30
N ARG A 402 14.69 15.39 26.23
CA ARG A 402 14.40 15.78 27.62
C ARG A 402 14.20 17.28 27.71
N VAL A 403 12.97 17.71 28.05
CA VAL A 403 12.65 19.14 28.27
C VAL A 403 13.17 19.62 29.63
N GLY A 404 12.93 18.84 30.69
CA GLY A 404 13.39 19.21 32.04
C GLY A 404 12.59 18.53 33.15
N SER A 405 12.99 18.75 34.38
CA SER A 405 12.31 18.29 35.61
C SER A 405 11.40 19.37 36.21
N GLY A 406 10.62 19.00 37.25
CA GLY A 406 9.73 19.92 37.95
C GLY A 406 8.32 20.02 37.39
N TRP A 407 7.99 19.28 36.31
CA TRP A 407 6.67 19.30 35.68
C TRP A 407 5.59 18.57 36.49
N GLY A 408 5.97 17.83 37.55
CA GLY A 408 5.04 17.23 38.50
C GLY A 408 4.20 18.24 39.28
N THR A 409 4.57 19.53 39.29
CA THR A 409 3.78 20.61 39.89
C THR A 409 2.48 20.89 39.12
N TYR A 410 2.42 20.56 37.82
CA TYR A 410 1.24 20.78 37.00
C TYR A 410 0.24 19.64 37.14
N LYS A 411 -1.01 19.99 37.45
CA LYS A 411 -2.14 19.05 37.52
C LYS A 411 -2.68 18.71 36.12
N GLN A 412 -2.53 19.66 35.18
CA GLN A 412 -2.90 19.48 33.78
C GLN A 412 -1.84 20.10 32.87
N LEU A 413 -1.63 19.47 31.74
CA LEU A 413 -0.84 19.96 30.62
C LEU A 413 -1.73 19.86 29.38
N ALA A 414 -1.68 20.87 28.52
CA ALA A 414 -2.36 20.84 27.22
C ALA A 414 -1.51 21.58 26.18
N GLY A 415 -1.26 20.94 25.04
CA GLY A 415 -0.78 21.63 23.87
C GLY A 415 -1.93 22.44 23.25
N VAL A 416 -1.64 23.64 22.84
CA VAL A 416 -2.66 24.62 22.44
C VAL A 416 -2.45 25.19 21.04
N GLY A 417 -1.57 24.58 20.26
CA GLY A 417 -1.18 25.18 18.98
C GLY A 417 -0.42 26.48 19.19
N ASP A 418 -0.40 27.34 18.19
CA ASP A 418 0.21 28.66 18.26
C ASP A 418 -0.71 29.66 18.98
N ALA A 419 -0.68 29.67 20.29
CA ALA A 419 -1.45 30.61 21.12
C ALA A 419 -0.82 32.01 21.20
N THR A 420 0.44 32.14 20.79
CA THR A 420 1.20 33.40 20.85
C THR A 420 1.30 34.14 19.52
N GLY A 421 0.90 33.52 18.41
CA GLY A 421 0.95 34.08 17.06
C GLY A 421 2.36 34.12 16.46
N ASP A 422 3.30 33.29 16.96
CA ASP A 422 4.69 33.28 16.51
C ASP A 422 5.00 32.11 15.54
N GLY A 423 3.96 31.35 15.12
CA GLY A 423 4.04 30.23 14.19
C GLY A 423 4.52 28.92 14.82
N ARG A 424 4.62 28.84 16.14
CA ARG A 424 5.12 27.67 16.85
C ARG A 424 4.12 27.14 17.86
N PRO A 425 4.02 25.80 18.01
CA PRO A 425 3.08 25.24 18.98
C PRO A 425 3.54 25.47 20.42
N ASP A 426 2.60 25.95 21.25
CA ASP A 426 2.79 26.29 22.65
C ASP A 426 2.22 25.21 23.58
N LEU A 427 2.67 25.22 24.83
CA LEU A 427 2.19 24.33 25.88
C LEU A 427 1.68 25.16 27.06
N ILE A 428 0.52 24.81 27.59
CA ILE A 428 0.04 25.36 28.87
C ILE A 428 0.10 24.32 29.98
N GLY A 429 0.35 24.80 31.20
CA GLY A 429 0.31 23.99 32.41
C GLY A 429 -0.49 24.68 33.52
N ARG A 430 -1.49 23.98 34.07
CA ARG A 430 -2.19 24.42 35.26
C ARG A 430 -1.55 23.80 36.50
N ASP A 431 -1.07 24.63 37.40
CA ASP A 431 -0.46 24.17 38.64
C ASP A 431 -1.49 23.78 39.73
N GLY A 432 -1.00 23.28 40.87
CA GLY A 432 -1.84 22.83 41.99
C GLY A 432 -2.60 23.97 42.69
N THR A 433 -2.19 25.23 42.49
CA THR A 433 -2.88 26.42 43.07
C THR A 433 -3.90 27.02 42.10
N GLY A 434 -4.03 26.45 40.90
CA GLY A 434 -4.93 26.92 39.86
C GLY A 434 -4.40 28.09 39.04
N VAL A 435 -3.10 28.32 39.06
CA VAL A 435 -2.47 29.26 38.13
C VAL A 435 -2.18 28.55 36.80
N LEU A 436 -2.56 29.21 35.71
CA LEU A 436 -2.22 28.79 34.35
C LEU A 436 -0.93 29.46 33.92
N TRP A 437 -0.04 28.66 33.37
CA TRP A 437 1.26 29.04 32.84
C TRP A 437 1.36 28.69 31.36
N LEU A 438 1.93 29.57 30.55
CA LEU A 438 2.19 29.39 29.13
C LEU A 438 3.70 29.17 28.94
N TYR A 439 4.06 28.21 28.10
CA TYR A 439 5.39 27.93 27.61
C TYR A 439 5.39 28.08 26.10
N LYS A 440 6.07 29.12 25.61
CA LYS A 440 6.20 29.35 24.17
C LYS A 440 7.08 28.29 23.52
N GLY A 441 6.64 27.77 22.40
CA GLY A 441 7.44 26.91 21.54
C GLY A 441 8.68 27.63 20.98
N THR A 442 9.76 26.89 20.74
CA THR A 442 10.98 27.38 20.12
C THR A 442 11.34 26.59 18.87
N THR A 443 12.30 27.07 18.10
CA THR A 443 12.89 26.32 16.99
C THR A 443 13.96 25.33 17.43
N SER A 444 14.39 25.38 18.69
CA SER A 444 15.45 24.52 19.22
C SER A 444 14.97 23.07 19.37
N THR A 445 15.75 22.14 18.85
CA THR A 445 15.50 20.71 19.03
C THR A 445 15.84 20.20 20.43
N THR A 446 16.67 20.92 21.19
CA THR A 446 17.13 20.53 22.53
C THR A 446 16.48 21.34 23.67
N ALA A 447 15.89 22.51 23.36
CA ALA A 447 15.18 23.37 24.30
C ALA A 447 13.83 23.78 23.67
N PRO A 448 12.84 22.86 23.56
CA PRO A 448 11.62 23.07 22.78
C PRO A 448 10.70 24.16 23.34
N PHE A 449 10.90 24.62 24.58
CA PHE A 449 10.10 25.67 25.20
C PHE A 449 10.95 26.75 25.86
N SER A 450 10.46 27.99 25.81
CA SER A 450 11.00 29.13 26.52
C SER A 450 10.64 29.10 28.02
N ALA A 451 11.13 30.05 28.78
CA ALA A 451 10.70 30.27 30.15
C ALA A 451 9.19 30.54 30.23
N ARG A 452 8.54 30.04 31.28
CA ARG A 452 7.09 30.17 31.45
C ARG A 452 6.62 31.61 31.66
N ILE A 453 5.46 31.90 31.12
CA ILE A 453 4.75 33.16 31.28
C ILE A 453 3.49 32.89 32.13
N ARG A 454 3.21 33.74 33.10
CA ARG A 454 2.01 33.61 33.93
C ARG A 454 0.78 34.16 33.18
N VAL A 455 -0.20 33.28 32.89
CA VAL A 455 -1.46 33.70 32.25
C VAL A 455 -2.45 34.25 33.27
N GLY A 456 -2.70 33.53 34.38
CA GLY A 456 -3.62 33.98 35.41
C GLY A 456 -3.99 32.90 36.40
N GLY A 457 -4.71 33.28 37.47
CA GLY A 457 -5.28 32.36 38.45
C GLY A 457 -6.74 32.02 38.16
N GLY A 458 -7.35 31.15 39.01
CA GLY A 458 -8.76 30.77 38.90
C GLY A 458 -9.01 29.50 38.06
N TRP A 459 -7.97 28.92 37.48
CA TRP A 459 -8.11 27.75 36.60
C TRP A 459 -8.35 26.43 37.34
N GLN A 460 -8.31 26.40 38.67
CA GLN A 460 -8.75 25.24 39.46
C GLN A 460 -10.24 24.90 39.25
N ALA A 461 -11.02 25.85 38.72
CA ALA A 461 -12.43 25.63 38.37
C ALA A 461 -12.60 24.63 37.21
N TYR A 462 -11.53 24.33 36.46
CA TYR A 462 -11.60 23.45 35.30
C TYR A 462 -10.93 22.09 35.57
N ASN A 463 -11.60 21.02 35.21
CA ASN A 463 -11.07 19.66 35.32
C ASN A 463 -10.49 19.11 34.00
N GLN A 464 -10.72 19.80 32.87
CA GLN A 464 -10.11 19.47 31.60
C GLN A 464 -9.81 20.73 30.77
N LEU A 465 -8.63 20.76 30.14
CA LEU A 465 -8.17 21.78 29.22
C LEU A 465 -7.76 21.08 27.92
N THR A 466 -8.23 21.61 26.79
CA THR A 466 -7.93 21.02 25.45
C THR A 466 -7.68 22.16 24.46
N GLY A 467 -6.53 22.16 23.79
CA GLY A 467 -6.31 23.06 22.67
C GLY A 467 -7.26 22.69 21.53
N ALA A 468 -7.95 23.67 21.00
CA ALA A 468 -9.09 23.46 20.13
C ALA A 468 -8.84 23.82 18.66
N GLY A 469 -7.64 24.31 18.33
CA GLY A 469 -7.41 24.93 17.02
C GLY A 469 -8.20 26.24 16.87
N ASP A 470 -8.42 26.70 15.67
CA ASP A 470 -9.24 27.87 15.37
C ASP A 470 -10.73 27.49 15.31
N LEU A 471 -11.44 27.62 16.43
CA LEU A 471 -12.88 27.40 16.53
C LEU A 471 -13.70 28.65 16.24
N THR A 472 -13.05 29.80 16.28
CA THR A 472 -13.75 31.09 16.09
C THR A 472 -13.69 31.59 14.66
N GLY A 473 -12.81 30.99 13.82
CA GLY A 473 -12.61 31.35 12.42
C GLY A 473 -11.78 32.63 12.26
N ASP A 474 -11.00 33.02 13.29
CA ASP A 474 -10.19 34.25 13.27
C ASP A 474 -8.68 33.99 12.99
N GLY A 475 -8.31 32.73 12.71
CA GLY A 475 -6.96 32.30 12.42
C GLY A 475 -6.07 32.11 13.65
N ARG A 476 -6.64 32.09 14.87
CA ARG A 476 -5.89 31.94 16.11
C ARG A 476 -6.27 30.67 16.85
N ALA A 477 -5.32 30.11 17.58
CA ALA A 477 -5.57 28.90 18.35
C ALA A 477 -6.39 29.20 19.63
N ASP A 478 -7.54 28.57 19.75
CA ASP A 478 -8.46 28.68 20.86
C ASP A 478 -8.24 27.57 21.90
N LEU A 479 -8.81 27.79 23.10
CA LEU A 479 -8.82 26.82 24.19
C LEU A 479 -10.25 26.49 24.62
N ILE A 480 -10.55 25.20 24.74
CA ILE A 480 -11.75 24.77 25.45
C ILE A 480 -11.40 24.27 26.85
N ALA A 481 -12.25 24.60 27.80
CA ALA A 481 -12.10 24.25 29.21
C ALA A 481 -13.42 23.72 29.77
N ARG A 482 -13.41 22.51 30.32
CA ARG A 482 -14.55 21.94 31.02
C ARG A 482 -14.45 22.24 32.53
N ASP A 483 -15.44 22.87 33.07
CA ASP A 483 -15.46 23.11 34.51
C ASP A 483 -15.89 21.88 35.33
N THR A 484 -15.78 21.97 36.65
CA THR A 484 -16.09 20.85 37.56
C THR A 484 -17.60 20.53 37.62
N THR A 485 -18.46 21.38 37.08
CA THR A 485 -19.92 21.13 36.96
C THR A 485 -20.30 20.52 35.61
N GLY A 486 -19.32 20.34 34.69
CA GLY A 486 -19.53 19.77 33.36
C GLY A 486 -20.01 20.80 32.33
N VAL A 487 -19.82 22.08 32.57
CA VAL A 487 -20.00 23.10 31.54
C VAL A 487 -18.72 23.25 30.76
N LEU A 488 -18.82 23.24 29.42
CA LEU A 488 -17.73 23.55 28.51
C LEU A 488 -17.72 25.03 28.18
N TRP A 489 -16.53 25.61 28.22
CA TRP A 489 -16.25 27.01 27.94
C TRP A 489 -15.24 27.12 26.82
N LEU A 490 -15.46 28.03 25.88
CA LEU A 490 -14.52 28.44 24.86
C LEU A 490 -13.79 29.71 25.32
N TYR A 491 -12.47 29.70 25.19
CA TYR A 491 -11.59 30.84 25.36
C TYR A 491 -11.00 31.22 24.03
N PRO A 492 -11.48 32.27 23.34
CA PRO A 492 -10.92 32.71 22.07
C PRO A 492 -9.47 33.13 22.20
N GLY A 493 -8.63 32.68 21.24
CA GLY A 493 -7.24 33.04 21.18
C GLY A 493 -7.04 34.52 20.83
N THR A 494 -5.98 35.12 21.36
CA THR A 494 -5.64 36.52 21.04
C THR A 494 -4.38 36.64 20.19
N GLY A 495 -3.60 35.60 20.09
CA GLY A 495 -2.28 35.60 19.45
C GLY A 495 -1.23 36.40 20.23
N ARG A 496 -1.40 36.64 21.54
CA ARG A 496 -0.45 37.41 22.37
C ARG A 496 -0.03 36.65 23.60
N ALA A 497 1.26 36.55 23.84
CA ALA A 497 1.84 35.74 24.90
C ALA A 497 1.41 36.21 26.31
N GLU A 498 1.28 37.52 26.54
CA GLU A 498 0.94 38.11 27.86
C GLU A 498 -0.55 37.95 28.21
N ALA A 499 -1.39 37.76 27.20
CA ALA A 499 -2.82 37.54 27.37
C ALA A 499 -3.36 36.61 26.28
N PRO A 500 -2.97 35.32 26.30
CA PRO A 500 -3.23 34.41 25.17
C PRO A 500 -4.70 34.15 24.90
N TYR A 501 -5.56 34.41 25.86
CA TYR A 501 -7.00 34.13 25.76
C TYR A 501 -7.86 35.35 26.13
N GLY A 502 -8.93 35.54 25.38
CA GLY A 502 -9.95 36.53 25.62
C GLY A 502 -10.99 36.09 26.67
N ALA A 503 -12.11 36.84 26.73
CA ALA A 503 -13.22 36.50 27.60
C ALA A 503 -13.87 35.18 27.17
N ARG A 504 -14.16 34.30 28.16
CA ARG A 504 -14.75 32.98 27.87
C ARG A 504 -16.18 33.09 27.36
N VAL A 505 -16.53 32.20 26.46
CA VAL A 505 -17.90 32.02 25.94
C VAL A 505 -18.43 30.65 26.39
N ARG A 506 -19.69 30.60 26.85
CA ARG A 506 -20.31 29.35 27.27
C ARG A 506 -20.70 28.51 26.06
N VAL A 507 -20.14 27.28 25.93
CA VAL A 507 -20.52 26.33 24.88
C VAL A 507 -21.76 25.54 25.27
N GLY A 508 -21.80 24.94 26.47
CA GLY A 508 -22.93 24.15 26.92
C GLY A 508 -22.64 23.33 28.18
N ALA A 509 -23.67 22.69 28.72
CA ALA A 509 -23.57 21.77 29.84
C ALA A 509 -23.65 20.30 29.39
N GLY A 510 -23.39 19.36 30.29
CA GLY A 510 -23.49 17.94 30.02
C GLY A 510 -22.14 17.28 29.60
N TRP A 511 -21.08 18.06 29.55
CA TRP A 511 -19.76 17.57 29.08
C TRP A 511 -19.04 16.70 30.10
N GLN A 512 -19.52 16.58 31.34
CA GLN A 512 -18.99 15.58 32.29
C GLN A 512 -19.16 14.15 31.82
N GLY A 513 -20.06 13.88 30.85
CA GLY A 513 -20.27 12.59 30.23
C GLY A 513 -19.12 12.15 29.31
N TYR A 514 -18.20 13.06 28.97
CA TYR A 514 -17.09 12.78 28.08
C TYR A 514 -15.75 12.80 28.82
N PRO A 515 -15.26 11.64 29.33
CA PRO A 515 -13.95 11.58 30.00
C PRO A 515 -12.79 11.90 29.07
N LEU A 516 -12.92 11.64 27.78
CA LEU A 516 -11.88 11.90 26.79
C LEU A 516 -12.39 12.89 25.72
N MET A 517 -11.60 13.93 25.47
CA MET A 517 -11.82 14.91 24.41
C MET A 517 -10.48 15.27 23.76
N SER A 518 -10.48 15.38 22.44
CA SER A 518 -9.36 15.88 21.63
C SER A 518 -9.89 16.68 20.44
N SER A 519 -9.16 17.70 20.02
CA SER A 519 -9.39 18.40 18.76
C SER A 519 -8.24 18.09 17.80
N PRO A 520 -8.36 17.06 16.96
CA PRO A 520 -7.29 16.66 16.03
C PRO A 520 -6.98 17.71 14.98
N GLY A 521 -7.95 18.51 14.57
CA GLY A 521 -7.90 19.48 13.50
C GLY A 521 -9.20 19.49 12.72
N ASP A 522 -9.16 19.88 11.48
CA ASP A 522 -10.26 19.82 10.51
C ASP A 522 -10.40 18.38 9.99
N LEU A 523 -11.39 17.65 10.46
CA LEU A 523 -11.60 16.24 10.14
C LEU A 523 -12.54 16.01 8.94
N ASN A 524 -13.12 17.07 8.41
CA ASN A 524 -14.12 17.01 7.35
C ASN A 524 -13.82 17.94 6.18
N ASP A 525 -12.62 18.52 6.13
CA ASP A 525 -12.10 19.42 5.09
C ASP A 525 -12.99 20.65 4.84
N ASP A 526 -13.66 21.16 5.89
CA ASP A 526 -14.48 22.37 5.81
C ASP A 526 -13.71 23.65 6.21
N GLY A 527 -12.44 23.52 6.54
CA GLY A 527 -11.55 24.61 6.94
C GLY A 527 -11.67 24.99 8.42
N ARG A 528 -12.32 24.17 9.27
CA ARG A 528 -12.55 24.47 10.69
C ARG A 528 -12.11 23.32 11.57
N ALA A 529 -11.60 23.66 12.74
CA ALA A 529 -11.19 22.63 13.69
C ALA A 529 -12.41 21.94 14.33
N ASP A 530 -12.36 20.63 14.43
CA ASP A 530 -13.37 19.74 14.98
C ASP A 530 -13.00 19.22 16.37
N LEU A 531 -13.98 18.66 17.08
CA LEU A 531 -13.77 18.02 18.37
C LEU A 531 -14.26 16.57 18.37
N ILE A 532 -13.40 15.68 18.82
CA ILE A 532 -13.75 14.31 19.15
C ILE A 532 -14.00 14.21 20.65
N ALA A 533 -15.14 13.62 21.02
CA ALA A 533 -15.51 13.35 22.40
C ALA A 533 -15.95 11.89 22.57
N ARG A 534 -15.34 11.17 23.53
CA ARG A 534 -15.69 9.79 23.85
C ARG A 534 -16.37 9.73 25.20
N ASP A 535 -17.55 9.08 25.26
CA ASP A 535 -18.32 8.92 26.48
C ASP A 535 -17.82 7.76 27.36
N GLY A 536 -18.31 7.68 28.58
CA GLY A 536 -17.95 6.65 29.54
C GLY A 536 -18.41 5.23 29.15
N THR A 537 -19.28 5.09 28.14
CA THR A 537 -19.73 3.78 27.61
C THR A 537 -18.95 3.36 26.37
N GLY A 538 -17.99 4.19 25.93
CA GLY A 538 -17.12 3.89 24.79
C GLY A 538 -17.62 4.41 23.44
N ASN A 539 -18.76 5.11 23.38
CA ASN A 539 -19.19 5.74 22.14
C ASN A 539 -18.35 7.00 21.84
N THR A 540 -17.97 7.16 20.59
CA THR A 540 -17.22 8.31 20.11
C THR A 540 -18.10 9.20 19.23
N TYR A 541 -17.94 10.49 19.37
CA TYR A 541 -18.73 11.50 18.68
C TYR A 541 -17.82 12.56 18.07
N LEU A 542 -18.16 12.96 16.86
CA LEU A 542 -17.62 14.14 16.17
C LEU A 542 -18.55 15.33 16.44
N TYR A 543 -17.97 16.45 16.83
CA TYR A 543 -18.57 17.77 16.89
C TYR A 543 -17.88 18.65 15.86
N GLN A 544 -18.59 18.97 14.78
CA GLN A 544 -18.04 19.79 13.69
C GLN A 544 -17.95 21.25 14.11
N GLY A 545 -16.82 21.88 13.81
CA GLY A 545 -16.61 23.31 14.05
C GLY A 545 -17.48 24.18 13.16
N THR A 546 -17.88 25.32 13.65
CA THR A 546 -18.73 26.29 12.89
C THR A 546 -17.98 27.56 12.49
N GLY A 547 -16.79 27.80 13.06
CA GLY A 547 -16.10 29.08 12.96
C GLY A 547 -16.79 30.23 13.68
N LYS A 548 -17.69 29.98 14.66
CA LYS A 548 -18.45 31.02 15.37
C LYS A 548 -18.31 30.84 16.87
N ALA A 549 -17.73 31.81 17.55
CA ALA A 549 -17.52 31.77 18.99
C ALA A 549 -18.80 31.51 19.80
N THR A 550 -19.96 32.03 19.37
CA THR A 550 -21.25 31.93 20.10
C THR A 550 -21.93 30.56 19.94
N ALA A 551 -21.55 29.78 18.93
CA ALA A 551 -22.06 28.43 18.66
C ALA A 551 -20.95 27.60 18.00
N PRO A 552 -19.86 27.28 18.73
CA PRO A 552 -18.63 26.77 18.11
C PRO A 552 -18.78 25.38 17.47
N TYR A 553 -19.79 24.62 17.83
CA TYR A 553 -20.01 23.26 17.31
C TYR A 553 -21.43 23.07 16.79
N LEU A 554 -21.55 22.22 15.76
CA LEU A 554 -22.82 21.63 15.32
C LEU A 554 -23.27 20.53 16.29
N GLY A 555 -24.44 19.94 16.03
CA GLY A 555 -24.92 18.76 16.73
C GLY A 555 -23.94 17.58 16.54
N ARG A 556 -23.79 16.79 17.63
CA ARG A 556 -22.86 15.65 17.58
C ARG A 556 -23.30 14.58 16.58
N VAL A 557 -22.34 13.98 15.90
CA VAL A 557 -22.49 12.79 15.05
C VAL A 557 -21.78 11.63 15.72
N LYS A 558 -22.44 10.47 15.88
CA LYS A 558 -21.77 9.26 16.37
C LYS A 558 -20.89 8.73 15.25
N ILE A 559 -19.64 8.46 15.58
CA ILE A 559 -18.66 7.92 14.64
C ILE A 559 -18.15 6.56 15.15
N ALA A 560 -17.70 5.71 14.23
CA ALA A 560 -16.88 4.56 14.55
C ALA A 560 -15.42 5.02 14.67
N LEU A 561 -14.70 4.50 15.66
CA LEU A 561 -13.24 4.39 15.60
C LEU A 561 -12.95 2.96 15.19
N SER A 562 -11.77 2.75 14.60
CA SER A 562 -11.26 1.39 14.40
C SER A 562 -11.36 0.59 15.70
N GLU A 563 -11.50 -0.70 15.62
CA GLU A 563 -11.67 -1.59 16.79
C GLU A 563 -10.49 -1.53 17.79
N GLU A 564 -9.36 -0.98 17.38
CA GLU A 564 -8.16 -0.82 18.20
C GLU A 564 -7.89 0.67 18.52
N PRO A 565 -7.63 1.01 19.78
CA PRO A 565 -7.83 0.16 20.96
C PRO A 565 -9.30 0.17 21.40
N ALA A 566 -9.82 -0.96 21.81
CA ALA A 566 -11.21 -1.10 22.30
C ALA A 566 -11.54 -0.13 23.46
N SER A 567 -10.53 0.26 24.25
CA SER A 567 -10.69 1.13 25.41
C SER A 567 -9.49 2.07 25.56
N PRO A 568 -9.41 3.16 24.77
CA PRO A 568 -8.38 4.16 24.94
C PRO A 568 -8.50 4.87 26.30
N ASN A 569 -7.36 5.18 26.91
CA ASN A 569 -7.29 5.99 28.13
C ASN A 569 -6.79 7.43 27.88
N ALA A 570 -6.40 7.73 26.65
CA ALA A 570 -6.10 9.09 26.17
C ALA A 570 -6.40 9.21 24.68
N LEU A 571 -6.83 10.40 24.27
CA LEU A 571 -6.91 10.86 22.88
C LEU A 571 -6.02 12.10 22.74
N LEU A 572 -5.18 12.13 21.67
CA LEU A 572 -4.21 13.19 21.40
C LEU A 572 -4.48 13.87 20.07
#